data_aa3da28ce50af0298f4999f44126d22b
#
_entry.id   aa3da28ce50af0298f4999f44126d22b
#
_cell.length_a   1.000
_cell.length_b   1.000
_cell.length_c   1.000
_cell.angle_alpha   90.00
_cell.angle_beta   90.00
_cell.angle_gamma   90.00
#
_symmetry.space_group_name_H-M   'P 1'
#
loop_
_entity.id
_entity.type
_entity.pdbx_description
1 polymer ?
#
loop_
_entity_poly.entity_id
_entity_poly.type
_entity_poly.pdbx_seq_one_letter_code
_entity_poly.pdbx_strand_id
1 'polypeptide(L)'
;MNKLFFPARSAWRAAILGAISLICSAGSWAQTPNDSPAKAATALIRQADFIVAVVNSEPITNRDVQVLRQRLASEAAARGGAQPDTNELNRLAVEQLINEKAQLQQARDAGIKIEDEAIEQAELNVAASNQLTREEMHKRLAQEGITVSAFRTQLRTQLTLTRLREREVEGRIRVSDVEVEQFLSEQLKAQAEQMPAQLNLAMILISVPEQSTASDVQALGERATDIARRARAGENFAELAKAFSQTTDKGANGGNMGLRPADRYPDLFLDATRSLNVGEVAAPVRSAAGFHILKVIERRQTTTLMVTQTRARHILLRPSAQMSQTQAVAKLTEVRKAVVSGKADFAALAREMSQDGSAQQGGDLGWANPGMFVPEFEQAMNRLRPGQLAEPLVSRFGVHLIEVTDRRNAPMSDQEQRTLARNALREKKLDEAYATWVEDIRGRAYVEMREPPQ
;
A
#
# COMPACT_ATOMS: atom_id res chain seq x y z
N MET A 1 -12.49 -0.51 11.07
CA MET A 1 -11.40 -1.02 10.19
C MET A 1 -11.57 -0.31 8.84
N ASN A 2 -11.14 0.93 8.74
CA ASN A 2 -11.23 1.72 7.51
C ASN A 2 -9.85 1.72 6.85
N LYS A 3 -9.73 0.92 5.80
CA LYS A 3 -8.62 1.05 4.84
C LYS A 3 -8.93 2.29 4.00
N LEU A 4 -8.29 3.41 4.32
CA LEU A 4 -8.06 4.45 3.33
C LEU A 4 -7.27 3.79 2.20
N PHE A 5 -7.95 3.50 1.09
CA PHE A 5 -7.33 3.07 -0.15
C PHE A 5 -6.54 4.27 -0.71
N PHE A 6 -5.31 4.44 -0.23
CA PHE A 6 -4.29 5.00 -1.09
C PHE A 6 -3.91 3.88 -2.06
N PRO A 7 -4.02 4.08 -3.37
CA PRO A 7 -3.57 3.07 -4.31
C PRO A 7 -2.11 2.75 -3.99
N ALA A 8 -1.83 1.47 -3.82
CA ALA A 8 -0.48 0.98 -3.60
C ALA A 8 0.44 1.60 -4.66
N ARG A 9 1.53 2.20 -4.21
CA ARG A 9 2.62 2.71 -5.06
C ARG A 9 2.87 1.69 -6.14
N SER A 10 2.65 2.13 -7.37
CA SER A 10 2.62 1.32 -8.58
C SER A 10 3.67 0.20 -8.57
N ALA A 11 3.23 -1.00 -8.87
CA ALA A 11 4.03 -2.23 -9.00
C ALA A 11 5.22 -2.12 -9.99
N TRP A 12 5.41 -0.98 -10.60
CA TRP A 12 6.42 -0.68 -11.62
C TRP A 12 7.82 -0.39 -11.07
N ARG A 13 7.96 0.02 -9.80
CA ARG A 13 9.28 0.12 -9.17
C ARG A 13 9.83 -1.24 -8.72
N ALA A 14 8.98 -2.25 -8.58
CA ALA A 14 9.37 -3.62 -8.22
C ALA A 14 9.93 -4.45 -9.39
N ALA A 15 9.75 -4.02 -10.65
CA ALA A 15 10.20 -4.77 -11.82
C ALA A 15 11.73 -4.84 -11.99
N ILE A 16 12.48 -3.98 -11.31
CA ILE A 16 13.95 -4.03 -11.33
C ILE A 16 14.51 -5.02 -10.29
N LEU A 17 13.71 -5.39 -9.27
CA LEU A 17 14.16 -6.20 -8.13
C LEU A 17 13.74 -7.68 -8.20
N GLY A 18 12.88 -8.06 -9.15
CA GLY A 18 12.27 -9.40 -9.19
C GLY A 18 13.12 -10.52 -9.81
N ALA A 19 14.29 -10.25 -10.36
CA ALA A 19 15.01 -11.26 -11.14
C ALA A 19 15.97 -12.17 -10.32
N ILE A 20 16.16 -11.91 -9.02
CA ILE A 20 17.18 -12.64 -8.23
C ILE A 20 16.65 -13.23 -6.91
N SER A 21 15.34 -13.20 -6.66
CA SER A 21 14.78 -13.78 -5.44
C SER A 21 14.05 -15.09 -5.73
N LEU A 22 14.79 -16.14 -6.07
CA LEU A 22 14.25 -17.51 -6.01
C LEU A 22 15.34 -18.51 -5.65
N ILE A 23 14.98 -19.33 -4.69
CA ILE A 23 15.55 -20.64 -4.32
C ILE A 23 16.51 -20.64 -3.12
N CYS A 24 15.96 -20.98 -1.98
CA CYS A 24 16.54 -21.91 -1.03
C CYS A 24 15.43 -22.83 -0.50
N SER A 25 15.23 -23.96 -1.14
CA SER A 25 14.65 -25.15 -0.52
C SER A 25 15.51 -26.33 -0.94
N ALA A 26 16.51 -26.64 -0.10
CA ALA A 26 17.29 -27.85 -0.20
C ALA A 26 16.40 -29.03 0.27
N GLY A 27 15.85 -29.75 -0.67
CA GLY A 27 15.28 -31.08 -0.47
C GLY A 27 16.32 -32.13 -0.80
N SER A 28 16.88 -32.78 0.25
CA SER A 28 17.75 -33.95 0.11
C SER A 28 16.94 -35.12 -0.44
N TRP A 29 17.28 -35.59 -1.62
CA TRP A 29 16.76 -36.87 -2.13
C TRP A 29 17.94 -37.83 -2.23
N ALA A 30 17.88 -38.90 -1.45
CA ALA A 30 18.78 -40.02 -1.50
C ALA A 30 18.66 -40.76 -2.84
N GLN A 31 19.82 -40.96 -3.50
CA GLN A 31 19.94 -41.79 -4.69
C GLN A 31 19.99 -43.24 -4.30
N THR A 32 19.08 -44.06 -4.82
CA THR A 32 19.25 -45.53 -4.92
C THR A 32 19.69 -45.84 -6.36
N PRO A 33 20.71 -46.67 -6.59
CA PRO A 33 21.07 -47.09 -7.92
C PRO A 33 20.16 -48.23 -8.38
N ASN A 34 19.58 -48.09 -9.55
CA ASN A 34 18.99 -49.22 -10.24
C ASN A 34 19.42 -49.24 -11.71
N ASP A 35 20.28 -50.21 -12.04
CA ASP A 35 20.69 -50.58 -13.38
C ASP A 35 19.49 -51.07 -14.20
N SER A 36 19.34 -50.52 -15.40
CA SER A 36 18.81 -51.26 -16.56
C SER A 36 18.91 -50.45 -17.86
N PRO A 37 19.05 -51.14 -18.99
CA PRO A 37 19.80 -50.61 -20.14
C PRO A 37 18.93 -49.87 -21.17
N ALA A 38 19.60 -48.95 -21.87
CA ALA A 38 19.30 -48.49 -23.22
C ALA A 38 17.84 -48.34 -23.63
N LYS A 39 17.25 -47.14 -23.37
CA LYS A 39 16.21 -46.66 -24.25
C LYS A 39 16.74 -45.43 -25.01
N ALA A 40 16.59 -45.55 -26.33
CA ALA A 40 16.95 -44.62 -27.36
C ALA A 40 16.98 -43.17 -26.91
N ALA A 41 18.09 -42.48 -27.16
CA ALA A 41 18.18 -41.03 -27.18
C ALA A 41 17.12 -40.50 -28.15
N THR A 42 15.95 -40.11 -27.60
CA THR A 42 15.04 -39.25 -28.34
C THR A 42 15.80 -37.95 -28.47
N ALA A 43 16.38 -37.74 -29.67
CA ALA A 43 16.96 -36.48 -30.04
C ALA A 43 15.94 -35.40 -29.68
N LEU A 44 16.28 -34.55 -28.72
CA LEU A 44 15.59 -33.30 -28.49
C LEU A 44 15.71 -32.54 -29.79
N ILE A 45 14.70 -32.65 -30.64
CA ILE A 45 14.51 -31.72 -31.77
C ILE A 45 14.48 -30.36 -31.09
N ARG A 46 15.57 -29.64 -31.08
CA ARG A 46 15.59 -28.22 -30.78
C ARG A 46 14.68 -27.62 -31.85
N GLN A 47 13.42 -27.37 -31.48
CA GLN A 47 12.51 -26.64 -32.33
C GLN A 47 13.25 -25.36 -32.71
N ALA A 48 13.48 -25.17 -34.01
CA ALA A 48 14.12 -23.97 -34.52
C ALA A 48 13.34 -22.75 -34.01
N ASP A 49 14.04 -21.74 -33.53
CA ASP A 49 13.38 -20.53 -33.08
C ASP A 49 12.66 -19.88 -34.28
N PHE A 50 11.39 -19.62 -34.13
CA PHE A 50 10.57 -19.04 -35.20
C PHE A 50 10.06 -17.65 -34.79
N ILE A 51 9.75 -16.84 -35.79
CA ILE A 51 9.21 -15.50 -35.59
C ILE A 51 7.73 -15.60 -35.27
N VAL A 52 7.33 -15.07 -34.11
CA VAL A 52 5.94 -14.99 -33.64
C VAL A 52 5.27 -13.71 -34.11
N ALA A 53 6.00 -12.61 -34.14
CA ALA A 53 5.53 -11.32 -34.63
C ALA A 53 6.67 -10.50 -35.19
N VAL A 54 6.35 -9.53 -36.05
CA VAL A 54 7.28 -8.51 -36.53
C VAL A 54 6.69 -7.14 -36.15
N VAL A 55 7.45 -6.33 -35.44
CA VAL A 55 7.07 -4.97 -35.07
C VAL A 55 7.90 -3.99 -35.89
N ASN A 56 7.26 -3.29 -36.82
CA ASN A 56 7.92 -2.52 -37.88
C ASN A 56 8.90 -3.42 -38.67
N SER A 57 10.17 -3.41 -38.35
CA SER A 57 11.19 -4.26 -38.98
C SER A 57 11.88 -5.22 -38.01
N GLU A 58 11.45 -5.26 -36.75
CA GLU A 58 12.12 -6.06 -35.70
C GLU A 58 11.30 -7.31 -35.36
N PRO A 59 11.92 -8.51 -35.43
CA PRO A 59 11.26 -9.75 -35.11
C PRO A 59 11.13 -9.93 -33.59
N ILE A 60 10.04 -10.58 -33.18
CA ILE A 60 9.83 -11.19 -31.87
C ILE A 60 9.87 -12.70 -32.10
N THR A 61 10.80 -13.38 -31.42
CA THR A 61 10.96 -14.82 -31.59
C THR A 61 10.17 -15.60 -30.53
N ASN A 62 9.91 -16.88 -30.81
CA ASN A 62 9.26 -17.77 -29.85
C ASN A 62 10.10 -17.89 -28.56
N ARG A 63 11.42 -17.83 -28.67
CA ARG A 63 12.31 -17.84 -27.51
C ARG A 63 12.08 -16.60 -26.61
N ASP A 64 11.95 -15.41 -27.20
CA ASP A 64 11.65 -14.19 -26.44
C ASP A 64 10.35 -14.32 -25.67
N VAL A 65 9.30 -14.84 -26.34
CA VAL A 65 7.99 -15.10 -25.75
C VAL A 65 8.09 -16.11 -24.59
N GLN A 66 8.82 -17.22 -24.77
CA GLN A 66 9.00 -18.22 -23.71
C GLN A 66 9.72 -17.68 -22.48
N VAL A 67 10.79 -16.91 -22.67
CA VAL A 67 11.54 -16.29 -21.59
C VAL A 67 10.65 -15.33 -20.79
N LEU A 68 9.93 -14.45 -21.47
CA LEU A 68 9.04 -13.50 -20.80
C LEU A 68 7.85 -14.20 -20.12
N ARG A 69 7.26 -15.22 -20.76
CA ARG A 69 6.19 -16.03 -20.17
C ARG A 69 6.64 -16.69 -18.86
N GLN A 70 7.82 -17.30 -18.81
CA GLN A 70 8.34 -17.93 -17.60
C GLN A 70 8.51 -16.90 -16.48
N ARG A 71 8.98 -15.72 -16.80
CA ARG A 71 9.12 -14.63 -15.84
C ARG A 71 7.74 -14.19 -15.32
N LEU A 72 6.74 -13.98 -16.20
CA LEU A 72 5.39 -13.62 -15.81
C LEU A 72 4.73 -14.70 -14.93
N ALA A 73 4.95 -15.98 -15.24
CA ALA A 73 4.46 -17.09 -14.43
C ALA A 73 5.08 -17.10 -13.02
N SER A 74 6.41 -16.86 -12.92
CA SER A 74 7.11 -16.77 -11.64
C SER A 74 6.64 -15.58 -10.81
N GLU A 75 6.42 -14.42 -11.43
CA GLU A 75 5.89 -13.22 -10.77
C GLU A 75 4.45 -13.44 -10.27
N ALA A 76 3.60 -14.11 -11.05
CA ALA A 76 2.24 -14.46 -10.66
C ALA A 76 2.23 -15.42 -9.45
N ALA A 77 3.09 -16.44 -9.47
CA ALA A 77 3.25 -17.39 -8.36
C ALA A 77 3.70 -16.70 -7.07
N ALA A 78 4.64 -15.76 -7.16
CA ALA A 78 5.14 -15.00 -6.02
C ALA A 78 4.08 -14.08 -5.38
N ARG A 79 3.07 -13.65 -6.14
CA ARG A 79 1.95 -12.82 -5.64
C ARG A 79 0.85 -13.61 -4.94
N GLY A 80 0.88 -14.96 -4.99
CA GLY A 80 -0.09 -15.82 -4.29
C GLY A 80 -1.51 -15.80 -4.86
N GLY A 81 -1.70 -15.36 -6.11
CA GLY A 81 -2.98 -15.37 -6.81
C GLY A 81 -3.21 -16.63 -7.66
N ALA A 82 -4.39 -16.75 -8.26
CA ALA A 82 -4.65 -17.76 -9.28
C ALA A 82 -3.66 -17.57 -10.45
N GLN A 83 -2.99 -18.65 -10.85
CA GLN A 83 -2.07 -18.59 -11.99
C GLN A 83 -2.89 -18.45 -13.29
N PRO A 84 -2.57 -17.46 -14.16
CA PRO A 84 -3.14 -17.36 -15.47
C PRO A 84 -2.82 -18.63 -16.28
N ASP A 85 -3.69 -19.02 -17.19
CA ASP A 85 -3.40 -20.16 -18.07
C ASP A 85 -2.24 -19.87 -19.04
N THR A 86 -1.70 -20.93 -19.65
CA THR A 86 -0.53 -20.83 -20.53
C THR A 86 -0.81 -19.94 -21.76
N ASN A 87 -2.04 -19.98 -22.29
CA ASN A 87 -2.42 -19.19 -23.49
C ASN A 87 -2.53 -17.70 -23.13
N GLU A 88 -3.10 -17.41 -21.97
CA GLU A 88 -3.17 -16.04 -21.46
C GLU A 88 -1.78 -15.47 -21.20
N LEU A 89 -0.88 -16.24 -20.57
CA LEU A 89 0.50 -15.84 -20.36
C LEU A 89 1.26 -15.63 -21.68
N ASN A 90 1.02 -16.48 -22.70
CA ASN A 90 1.61 -16.28 -24.02
C ASN A 90 1.11 -14.99 -24.65
N ARG A 91 -0.20 -14.72 -24.64
CA ARG A 91 -0.78 -13.50 -25.18
C ARG A 91 -0.20 -12.26 -24.48
N LEU A 92 -0.15 -12.27 -23.14
CA LEU A 92 0.43 -11.17 -22.37
C LEU A 92 1.92 -10.96 -22.71
N ALA A 93 2.69 -12.04 -22.85
CA ALA A 93 4.10 -11.94 -23.20
C ALA A 93 4.29 -11.34 -24.60
N VAL A 94 3.52 -11.76 -25.59
CA VAL A 94 3.58 -11.23 -26.97
C VAL A 94 3.24 -9.74 -26.98
N GLU A 95 2.13 -9.34 -26.36
CA GLU A 95 1.72 -7.93 -26.30
C GLU A 95 2.76 -7.06 -25.57
N GLN A 96 3.35 -7.55 -24.48
CA GLN A 96 4.39 -6.82 -23.77
C GLN A 96 5.65 -6.64 -24.63
N LEU A 97 6.07 -7.67 -25.37
CA LEU A 97 7.21 -7.58 -26.29
C LEU A 97 6.94 -6.64 -27.47
N ILE A 98 5.72 -6.65 -28.01
CA ILE A 98 5.31 -5.71 -29.06
C ILE A 98 5.45 -4.26 -28.55
N ASN A 99 4.89 -3.98 -27.37
CA ASN A 99 4.94 -2.66 -26.76
C ASN A 99 6.37 -2.23 -26.46
N GLU A 100 7.22 -3.15 -25.95
CA GLU A 100 8.62 -2.88 -25.68
C GLU A 100 9.40 -2.55 -26.95
N LYS A 101 9.21 -3.34 -28.02
CA LYS A 101 9.86 -3.10 -29.31
C LYS A 101 9.45 -1.76 -29.91
N ALA A 102 8.15 -1.44 -29.89
CA ALA A 102 7.64 -0.17 -30.41
C ALA A 102 8.21 1.04 -29.64
N GLN A 103 8.29 0.94 -28.31
CA GLN A 103 8.87 1.98 -27.46
C GLN A 103 10.39 2.14 -27.68
N LEU A 104 11.14 1.03 -27.81
CA LEU A 104 12.57 1.07 -28.10
C LEU A 104 12.87 1.73 -29.46
N GLN A 105 12.02 1.49 -30.45
CA GLN A 105 12.14 2.19 -31.73
C GLN A 105 11.90 3.67 -31.58
N GLN A 106 10.81 4.06 -30.91
CA GLN A 106 10.54 5.47 -30.60
C GLN A 106 11.71 6.14 -29.85
N ALA A 107 12.36 5.41 -28.94
CA ALA A 107 13.53 5.91 -28.23
C ALA A 107 14.72 6.17 -29.18
N ARG A 108 14.96 5.27 -30.15
CA ARG A 108 15.98 5.46 -31.18
C ARG A 108 15.70 6.68 -32.06
N ASP A 109 14.44 6.79 -32.51
CA ASP A 109 13.99 7.91 -33.36
C ASP A 109 14.09 9.27 -32.60
N ALA A 110 13.86 9.23 -31.27
CA ALA A 110 14.05 10.37 -30.38
C ALA A 110 15.52 10.65 -30.03
N GLY A 111 16.46 9.84 -30.53
CA GLY A 111 17.91 9.99 -30.26
C GLY A 111 18.33 9.69 -28.82
N ILE A 112 17.57 8.88 -28.08
CA ILE A 112 17.90 8.51 -26.71
C ILE A 112 19.03 7.49 -26.72
N LYS A 113 20.14 7.87 -26.08
CA LYS A 113 21.32 7.02 -25.89
C LYS A 113 21.59 6.84 -24.40
N ILE A 114 22.03 5.66 -24.03
CA ILE A 114 22.48 5.30 -22.68
C ILE A 114 23.96 5.04 -22.74
N GLU A 115 24.71 5.89 -22.08
CA GLU A 115 26.18 5.77 -21.99
C GLU A 115 26.55 4.61 -21.06
N ASP A 116 27.75 4.04 -21.25
CA ASP A 116 28.21 2.85 -20.53
C ASP A 116 28.36 3.12 -19.02
N GLU A 117 28.71 4.34 -18.63
CA GLU A 117 28.79 4.75 -17.23
C GLU A 117 27.44 4.63 -16.51
N ALA A 118 26.35 4.96 -17.21
CA ALA A 118 25.01 4.81 -16.65
C ALA A 118 24.64 3.33 -16.43
N ILE A 119 25.13 2.44 -17.31
CA ILE A 119 24.92 1.00 -17.19
C ILE A 119 25.75 0.45 -16.03
N GLU A 120 27.00 0.88 -15.87
CA GLU A 120 27.84 0.49 -14.74
C GLU A 120 27.24 0.93 -13.40
N GLN A 121 26.73 2.15 -13.33
CA GLN A 121 26.05 2.62 -12.13
C GLN A 121 24.77 1.82 -11.83
N ALA A 122 23.98 1.49 -12.86
CA ALA A 122 22.80 0.65 -12.70
C ALA A 122 23.16 -0.76 -12.22
N GLU A 123 24.23 -1.34 -12.74
CA GLU A 123 24.78 -2.62 -12.32
C GLU A 123 25.18 -2.62 -10.84
N LEU A 124 25.89 -1.58 -10.40
CA LEU A 124 26.23 -1.39 -8.98
C LEU A 124 24.99 -1.23 -8.09
N ASN A 125 23.99 -0.48 -8.55
CA ASN A 125 22.75 -0.30 -7.81
C ASN A 125 21.96 -1.61 -7.68
N VAL A 126 21.92 -2.44 -8.72
CA VAL A 126 21.30 -3.78 -8.67
C VAL A 126 22.04 -4.70 -7.71
N ALA A 127 23.38 -4.72 -7.77
CA ALA A 127 24.18 -5.50 -6.84
C ALA A 127 23.92 -5.08 -5.38
N ALA A 128 23.99 -3.78 -5.10
CA ALA A 128 23.74 -3.23 -3.77
C ALA A 128 22.33 -3.55 -3.25
N SER A 129 21.31 -3.44 -4.11
CA SER A 129 19.91 -3.76 -3.75
C SER A 129 19.71 -5.24 -3.41
N ASN A 130 20.56 -6.12 -3.96
CA ASN A 130 20.57 -7.55 -3.67
C ASN A 130 21.60 -7.95 -2.60
N GLN A 131 22.23 -6.96 -1.95
CA GLN A 131 23.22 -7.19 -0.90
C GLN A 131 24.47 -7.95 -1.39
N LEU A 132 24.82 -7.76 -2.65
CA LEU A 132 25.94 -8.41 -3.32
C LEU A 132 26.98 -7.37 -3.73
N THR A 133 28.24 -7.79 -3.80
CA THR A 133 29.24 -7.09 -4.59
C THR A 133 28.98 -7.35 -6.09
N ARG A 134 29.55 -6.52 -6.95
CA ARG A 134 29.45 -6.72 -8.40
C ARG A 134 29.98 -8.09 -8.85
N GLU A 135 31.09 -8.54 -8.25
CA GLU A 135 31.67 -9.84 -8.53
C GLU A 135 30.78 -11.01 -8.09
N GLU A 136 30.17 -10.91 -6.93
CA GLU A 136 29.21 -11.91 -6.42
C GLU A 136 27.95 -11.96 -7.30
N MET A 137 27.46 -10.80 -7.72
CA MET A 137 26.34 -10.73 -8.66
C MET A 137 26.68 -11.39 -10.00
N HIS A 138 27.87 -11.12 -10.58
CA HIS A 138 28.30 -11.76 -11.82
C HIS A 138 28.42 -13.28 -11.69
N LYS A 139 28.95 -13.79 -10.57
CA LYS A 139 28.99 -15.23 -10.28
C LYS A 139 27.60 -15.83 -10.23
N ARG A 140 26.64 -15.14 -9.58
CA ARG A 140 25.27 -15.61 -9.49
C ARG A 140 24.58 -15.62 -10.84
N LEU A 141 24.71 -14.57 -11.66
CA LEU A 141 24.21 -14.53 -13.02
C LEU A 141 24.75 -15.70 -13.86
N ALA A 142 26.05 -16.00 -13.76
CA ALA A 142 26.66 -17.12 -14.44
C ALA A 142 26.09 -18.48 -13.99
N GLN A 143 25.82 -18.67 -12.71
CA GLN A 143 25.14 -19.87 -12.18
C GLN A 143 23.72 -20.04 -12.73
N GLU A 144 23.03 -18.94 -13.00
CA GLU A 144 21.69 -18.89 -13.60
C GLU A 144 21.74 -18.97 -15.14
N GLY A 145 22.95 -19.08 -15.75
CA GLY A 145 23.13 -19.16 -17.18
C GLY A 145 23.01 -17.82 -17.91
N ILE A 146 23.06 -16.71 -17.19
CA ILE A 146 22.93 -15.35 -17.72
C ILE A 146 24.34 -14.77 -17.90
N THR A 147 24.68 -14.36 -19.12
CA THR A 147 25.96 -13.69 -19.37
C THR A 147 25.90 -12.23 -18.90
N VAL A 148 27.04 -11.69 -18.46
CA VAL A 148 27.14 -10.26 -18.09
C VAL A 148 26.76 -9.36 -19.27
N SER A 149 27.07 -9.73 -20.50
CA SER A 149 26.64 -8.96 -21.69
C SER A 149 25.14 -8.94 -21.86
N ALA A 150 24.42 -10.07 -21.68
CA ALA A 150 22.98 -10.14 -21.76
C ALA A 150 22.33 -9.29 -20.64
N PHE A 151 22.87 -9.36 -19.42
CA PHE A 151 22.40 -8.55 -18.30
C PHE A 151 22.58 -7.04 -18.56
N ARG A 152 23.74 -6.61 -19.05
CA ARG A 152 23.98 -5.21 -19.43
C ARG A 152 23.08 -4.74 -20.57
N THR A 153 22.78 -5.61 -21.54
CA THR A 153 21.80 -5.30 -22.59
C THR A 153 20.41 -5.08 -22.01
N GLN A 154 19.99 -5.91 -21.06
CA GLN A 154 18.74 -5.74 -20.37
C GLN A 154 18.68 -4.42 -19.56
N LEU A 155 19.75 -4.09 -18.85
CA LEU A 155 19.86 -2.80 -18.15
C LEU A 155 19.77 -1.62 -19.11
N ARG A 156 20.46 -1.69 -20.24
CA ARG A 156 20.38 -0.64 -21.29
C ARG A 156 18.96 -0.48 -21.79
N THR A 157 18.25 -1.56 -22.09
CA THR A 157 16.85 -1.53 -22.50
C THR A 157 15.99 -0.84 -21.45
N GLN A 158 16.09 -1.22 -20.19
CA GLN A 158 15.31 -0.63 -19.11
C GLN A 158 15.61 0.86 -18.93
N LEU A 159 16.87 1.26 -18.94
CA LEU A 159 17.25 2.67 -18.83
C LEU A 159 16.76 3.49 -20.03
N THR A 160 16.78 2.91 -21.24
CA THR A 160 16.25 3.55 -22.43
C THR A 160 14.75 3.81 -22.31
N LEU A 161 13.98 2.81 -21.90
CA LEU A 161 12.53 2.91 -21.70
C LEU A 161 12.19 3.91 -20.58
N THR A 162 12.96 3.91 -19.50
CA THR A 162 12.79 4.87 -18.40
C THR A 162 13.01 6.30 -18.89
N ARG A 163 14.10 6.57 -19.59
CA ARG A 163 14.38 7.91 -20.16
C ARG A 163 13.35 8.37 -21.17
N LEU A 164 12.88 7.43 -22.00
CA LEU A 164 11.83 7.73 -22.96
C LEU A 164 10.53 8.16 -22.24
N ARG A 165 10.13 7.41 -21.21
CA ARG A 165 8.95 7.72 -20.40
C ARG A 165 9.10 9.08 -19.70
N GLU A 166 10.23 9.32 -19.06
CA GLU A 166 10.51 10.60 -18.39
C GLU A 166 10.37 11.78 -19.36
N ARG A 167 10.92 11.64 -20.56
CA ARG A 167 10.90 12.69 -21.58
C ARG A 167 9.51 12.91 -22.19
N GLU A 168 8.84 11.84 -22.59
CA GLU A 168 7.63 11.91 -23.40
C GLU A 168 6.35 12.01 -22.54
N VAL A 169 6.36 11.51 -21.32
CA VAL A 169 5.20 11.46 -20.43
C VAL A 169 5.41 12.33 -19.19
N GLU A 170 6.39 12.00 -18.34
CA GLU A 170 6.54 12.62 -17.01
C GLU A 170 6.79 14.13 -17.08
N GLY A 171 7.59 14.55 -18.06
CA GLY A 171 7.91 15.97 -18.28
C GLY A 171 6.71 16.84 -18.65
N ARG A 172 5.62 16.24 -19.15
CA ARG A 172 4.40 16.93 -19.60
C ARG A 172 3.31 16.97 -18.52
N ILE A 173 3.41 16.17 -17.47
CA ILE A 173 2.40 16.13 -16.41
C ILE A 173 2.45 17.41 -15.58
N ARG A 174 1.31 18.08 -15.51
CA ARG A 174 1.08 19.24 -14.66
C ARG A 174 -0.14 19.00 -13.80
N VAL A 175 -0.05 19.39 -12.54
CA VAL A 175 -1.16 19.39 -11.59
C VAL A 175 -1.37 20.83 -11.16
N SER A 176 -2.53 21.40 -11.50
CA SER A 176 -2.91 22.77 -11.13
C SER A 176 -3.42 22.82 -9.70
N ASP A 177 -3.38 23.99 -9.10
CA ASP A 177 -3.92 24.21 -7.76
C ASP A 177 -5.44 24.01 -7.73
N VAL A 178 -6.15 24.32 -8.81
CA VAL A 178 -7.60 24.07 -8.94
C VAL A 178 -7.93 22.58 -8.82
N GLU A 179 -7.16 21.72 -9.49
CA GLU A 179 -7.34 20.27 -9.39
C GLU A 179 -7.03 19.76 -7.98
N VAL A 180 -6.04 20.33 -7.30
CA VAL A 180 -5.72 20.01 -5.91
C VAL A 180 -6.88 20.36 -4.99
N GLU A 181 -7.44 21.58 -5.11
CA GLU A 181 -8.59 22.00 -4.29
C GLU A 181 -9.84 21.16 -4.56
N GLN A 182 -10.12 20.83 -5.82
CA GLN A 182 -11.22 19.95 -6.17
C GLN A 182 -11.05 18.56 -5.55
N PHE A 183 -9.88 17.96 -5.69
CA PHE A 183 -9.58 16.66 -5.11
C PHE A 183 -9.74 16.64 -3.58
N LEU A 184 -9.21 17.67 -2.90
CA LEU A 184 -9.37 17.82 -1.45
C LEU A 184 -10.84 17.97 -1.04
N SER A 185 -11.61 18.78 -1.79
CA SER A 185 -13.06 18.93 -1.56
C SER A 185 -13.81 17.61 -1.70
N GLU A 186 -13.49 16.80 -2.72
CA GLU A 186 -14.08 15.47 -2.92
C GLU A 186 -13.71 14.50 -1.79
N GLN A 187 -12.45 14.52 -1.34
CA GLN A 187 -12.00 13.69 -0.21
C GLN A 187 -12.70 14.07 1.09
N LEU A 188 -12.84 15.36 1.37
CA LEU A 188 -13.55 15.84 2.56
C LEU A 188 -15.04 15.49 2.54
N LYS A 189 -15.70 15.58 1.39
CA LYS A 189 -17.10 15.17 1.22
C LYS A 189 -17.25 13.66 1.47
N ALA A 190 -16.42 12.84 0.85
CA ALA A 190 -16.44 11.39 1.00
C ALA A 190 -16.20 10.98 2.47
N GLN A 191 -15.30 11.67 3.18
CA GLN A 191 -15.06 11.43 4.60
C GLN A 191 -16.26 11.86 5.45
N ALA A 192 -16.87 13.00 5.15
CA ALA A 192 -18.04 13.51 5.86
C ALA A 192 -19.29 12.62 5.69
N GLU A 193 -19.45 11.99 4.53
CA GLU A 193 -20.53 11.03 4.27
C GLU A 193 -20.38 9.73 5.06
N GLN A 194 -19.14 9.32 5.37
CA GLN A 194 -18.88 8.07 6.07
C GLN A 194 -19.13 8.15 7.57
N MET A 195 -18.69 9.21 8.24
CA MET A 195 -18.97 9.45 9.68
C MET A 195 -18.83 10.94 10.02
N PRO A 196 -19.75 11.53 10.82
CA PRO A 196 -19.55 12.86 11.37
C PRO A 196 -18.36 12.82 12.35
N ALA A 197 -17.43 13.76 12.21
CA ALA A 197 -16.25 13.80 13.06
C ALA A 197 -16.57 13.99 14.55
N GLN A 198 -17.56 14.83 14.84
CA GLN A 198 -18.12 15.02 16.19
C GLN A 198 -19.64 15.13 16.12
N LEU A 199 -20.31 14.52 17.08
CA LEU A 199 -21.76 14.45 17.16
C LEU A 199 -22.20 14.76 18.57
N ASN A 200 -23.25 15.59 18.72
CA ASN A 200 -23.96 15.77 19.95
C ASN A 200 -25.39 15.27 19.78
N LEU A 201 -25.75 14.27 20.57
CA LEU A 201 -27.10 13.69 20.61
C LEU A 201 -27.76 14.01 21.93
N ALA A 202 -29.07 14.18 21.89
CA ALA A 202 -29.91 14.05 23.09
C ALA A 202 -30.66 12.72 23.03
N MET A 203 -30.88 12.10 24.19
CA MET A 203 -31.49 10.79 24.33
C MET A 203 -32.58 10.75 25.39
N ILE A 204 -33.68 10.06 25.07
CA ILE A 204 -34.69 9.64 26.04
C ILE A 204 -34.63 8.11 26.07
N LEU A 205 -34.50 7.52 27.25
CA LEU A 205 -34.57 6.09 27.47
C LEU A 205 -35.87 5.68 28.08
N ILE A 206 -36.57 4.76 27.45
CA ILE A 206 -37.71 4.02 28.02
C ILE A 206 -37.20 2.63 28.35
N SER A 207 -36.92 2.35 29.60
CA SER A 207 -36.34 1.08 30.05
C SER A 207 -37.32 -0.08 29.86
N VAL A 208 -36.77 -1.23 29.49
CA VAL A 208 -37.52 -2.49 29.44
C VAL A 208 -36.91 -3.40 30.51
N PRO A 209 -37.65 -3.66 31.64
CA PRO A 209 -37.18 -4.59 32.65
C PRO A 209 -36.96 -6.01 32.10
N GLU A 210 -35.96 -6.75 32.63
CA GLU A 210 -35.62 -8.08 32.13
C GLU A 210 -36.79 -9.10 32.19
N GLN A 211 -37.72 -8.92 33.12
CA GLN A 211 -38.87 -9.81 33.28
C GLN A 211 -40.12 -9.34 32.54
N SER A 212 -40.00 -8.38 31.60
CA SER A 212 -41.15 -7.85 30.85
C SER A 212 -41.72 -8.91 29.92
N THR A 213 -43.05 -9.01 29.88
CA THR A 213 -43.76 -9.84 28.90
C THR A 213 -43.72 -9.22 27.51
N ALA A 214 -44.03 -9.99 26.48
CA ALA A 214 -44.09 -9.47 25.11
C ALA A 214 -45.10 -8.30 24.97
N SER A 215 -46.21 -8.36 25.72
CA SER A 215 -47.20 -7.28 25.76
C SER A 215 -46.66 -6.00 26.40
N ASP A 216 -45.87 -6.14 27.50
CA ASP A 216 -45.25 -5.00 28.16
C ASP A 216 -44.22 -4.32 27.25
N VAL A 217 -43.42 -5.14 26.56
CA VAL A 217 -42.42 -4.64 25.58
C VAL A 217 -43.11 -3.86 24.45
N GLN A 218 -44.24 -4.39 23.95
CA GLN A 218 -45.02 -3.70 22.92
C GLN A 218 -45.56 -2.35 23.42
N ALA A 219 -46.19 -2.32 24.61
CA ALA A 219 -46.71 -1.09 25.19
C ALA A 219 -45.61 -0.04 25.43
N LEU A 220 -44.42 -0.44 25.89
CA LEU A 220 -43.27 0.44 26.05
C LEU A 220 -42.74 0.95 24.69
N GLY A 221 -42.77 0.14 23.65
CA GLY A 221 -42.44 0.54 22.28
C GLY A 221 -43.43 1.56 21.70
N GLU A 222 -44.75 1.36 21.92
CA GLU A 222 -45.79 2.29 21.52
C GLU A 222 -45.61 3.63 22.26
N ARG A 223 -45.28 3.59 23.54
CA ARG A 223 -44.98 4.80 24.33
C ARG A 223 -43.75 5.53 23.78
N ALA A 224 -42.66 4.82 23.45
CA ALA A 224 -41.51 5.43 22.86
C ALA A 224 -41.82 6.07 21.51
N THR A 225 -42.65 5.41 20.70
CA THR A 225 -43.10 5.91 19.39
C THR A 225 -43.97 7.18 19.54
N ASP A 226 -44.85 7.24 20.54
CA ASP A 226 -45.64 8.44 20.82
C ASP A 226 -44.74 9.61 21.22
N ILE A 227 -43.78 9.39 22.12
CA ILE A 227 -42.81 10.43 22.54
C ILE A 227 -42.00 10.92 21.33
N ALA A 228 -41.53 10.02 20.49
CA ALA A 228 -40.79 10.39 19.27
C ALA A 228 -41.68 11.21 18.32
N ARG A 229 -42.94 10.85 18.15
CA ARG A 229 -43.92 11.60 17.34
C ARG A 229 -44.15 13.01 17.89
N ARG A 230 -44.33 13.16 19.19
CA ARG A 230 -44.49 14.47 19.86
C ARG A 230 -43.26 15.34 19.68
N ALA A 231 -42.05 14.76 19.85
CA ALA A 231 -40.79 15.46 19.63
C ALA A 231 -40.63 15.92 18.17
N ARG A 232 -41.03 15.10 17.18
CA ARG A 232 -41.07 15.47 15.77
C ARG A 232 -42.10 16.53 15.43
N ALA A 233 -43.21 16.57 16.17
CA ALA A 233 -44.21 17.59 16.03
C ALA A 233 -43.83 18.95 16.65
N GLY A 234 -42.61 19.06 17.21
CA GLY A 234 -42.02 20.31 17.72
C GLY A 234 -42.13 20.48 19.22
N GLU A 235 -42.64 19.50 19.98
CA GLU A 235 -42.62 19.55 21.44
C GLU A 235 -41.16 19.55 21.95
N ASN A 236 -40.95 20.29 23.05
CA ASN A 236 -39.61 20.49 23.56
C ASN A 236 -38.99 19.16 24.04
N PHE A 237 -37.96 18.72 23.33
CA PHE A 237 -37.25 17.43 23.59
C PHE A 237 -36.68 17.37 25.01
N ALA A 238 -36.18 18.49 25.53
CA ALA A 238 -35.60 18.54 26.87
C ALA A 238 -36.67 18.34 27.97
N GLU A 239 -37.88 18.90 27.78
CA GLU A 239 -38.99 18.68 28.71
C GLU A 239 -39.51 17.24 28.60
N LEU A 240 -39.61 16.69 27.40
CA LEU A 240 -39.91 15.26 27.20
C LEU A 240 -38.87 14.35 27.87
N ALA A 241 -37.58 14.70 27.79
CA ALA A 241 -36.54 13.95 28.44
C ALA A 241 -36.68 13.96 29.97
N LYS A 242 -36.93 15.12 30.57
CA LYS A 242 -37.17 15.24 32.00
C LYS A 242 -38.42 14.47 32.46
N ALA A 243 -39.48 14.47 31.64
CA ALA A 243 -40.77 13.83 32.00
C ALA A 243 -40.73 12.30 31.82
N PHE A 244 -39.97 11.78 30.85
CA PHE A 244 -40.11 10.40 30.42
C PHE A 244 -38.82 9.58 30.45
N SER A 245 -37.62 10.21 30.49
CA SER A 245 -36.37 9.47 30.43
C SER A 245 -36.10 8.71 31.74
N GLN A 246 -35.74 7.46 31.58
CA GLN A 246 -35.33 6.55 32.66
C GLN A 246 -33.83 6.32 32.69
N THR A 247 -33.06 7.26 32.17
CA THR A 247 -31.61 7.31 32.35
C THR A 247 -31.24 7.56 33.80
N THR A 248 -29.98 7.28 34.17
CA THR A 248 -29.49 7.47 35.55
C THR A 248 -29.68 8.90 36.06
N ASP A 249 -29.51 9.89 35.18
CA ASP A 249 -29.75 11.33 35.47
C ASP A 249 -31.22 11.77 35.29
N LYS A 250 -32.12 10.83 34.95
CA LYS A 250 -33.55 11.08 34.70
C LYS A 250 -33.80 12.24 33.74
N GLY A 251 -32.94 12.38 32.73
CA GLY A 251 -33.06 13.44 31.74
C GLY A 251 -32.81 14.85 32.29
N ALA A 252 -32.11 15.02 33.42
CA ALA A 252 -31.86 16.29 34.07
C ALA A 252 -31.26 17.35 33.14
N ASN A 253 -30.36 16.94 32.23
CA ASN A 253 -29.73 17.79 31.20
C ASN A 253 -30.56 17.88 29.90
N GLY A 254 -31.87 17.57 29.92
CA GLY A 254 -32.68 17.46 28.71
C GLY A 254 -32.26 16.31 27.81
N GLY A 255 -31.60 15.29 28.36
CA GLY A 255 -31.08 14.14 27.67
C GLY A 255 -29.82 14.41 26.86
N ASN A 256 -29.21 15.61 26.93
CA ASN A 256 -28.03 16.00 26.17
C ASN A 256 -26.82 15.19 26.60
N MET A 257 -26.18 14.48 25.64
CA MET A 257 -25.02 13.63 25.88
C MET A 257 -23.68 14.37 25.69
N GLY A 258 -23.72 15.63 25.22
CA GLY A 258 -22.57 16.46 24.91
C GLY A 258 -21.92 16.13 23.59
N LEU A 259 -21.17 17.10 23.08
CA LEU A 259 -20.42 16.95 21.84
C LEU A 259 -19.22 16.01 22.08
N ARG A 260 -19.14 14.94 21.30
CA ARG A 260 -18.07 13.94 21.40
C ARG A 260 -17.77 13.32 20.04
N PRO A 261 -16.55 12.71 19.86
CA PRO A 261 -16.25 11.95 18.65
C PRO A 261 -17.31 10.87 18.37
N ALA A 262 -17.62 10.65 17.10
CA ALA A 262 -18.67 9.70 16.70
C ALA A 262 -18.36 8.26 17.15
N ASP A 263 -17.08 7.87 17.19
CA ASP A 263 -16.60 6.56 17.67
C ASP A 263 -16.86 6.32 19.19
N ARG A 264 -17.29 7.33 19.91
CA ARG A 264 -17.70 7.24 21.32
C ARG A 264 -19.18 6.98 21.52
N TYR A 265 -19.96 6.85 20.43
CA TYR A 265 -21.34 6.46 20.46
C TYR A 265 -21.50 4.99 20.06
N PRO A 266 -22.52 4.27 20.61
CA PRO A 266 -22.88 2.94 20.12
C PRO A 266 -23.24 2.99 18.62
N ASP A 267 -22.87 1.95 17.86
CA ASP A 267 -23.17 1.85 16.42
C ASP A 267 -24.68 2.00 16.15
N LEU A 268 -25.53 1.43 17.02
CA LEU A 268 -26.99 1.57 16.97
C LEU A 268 -27.45 3.03 16.92
N PHE A 269 -26.78 3.94 17.64
CA PHE A 269 -27.14 5.37 17.68
C PHE A 269 -26.64 6.08 16.42
N LEU A 270 -25.47 5.72 15.95
CA LEU A 270 -24.91 6.25 14.71
C LEU A 270 -25.77 5.87 13.50
N ASP A 271 -26.17 4.62 13.42
CA ASP A 271 -27.03 4.15 12.33
C ASP A 271 -28.40 4.82 12.33
N ALA A 272 -29.02 4.97 13.52
CA ALA A 272 -30.33 5.62 13.66
C ALA A 272 -30.31 7.12 13.32
N THR A 273 -29.14 7.78 13.45
CA THR A 273 -29.05 9.24 13.27
C THR A 273 -28.25 9.63 12.01
N ARG A 274 -27.75 8.67 11.24
CA ARG A 274 -26.88 8.91 10.07
C ARG A 274 -27.50 9.85 9.04
N SER A 275 -28.77 9.61 8.70
CA SER A 275 -29.53 10.36 7.68
C SER A 275 -30.24 11.59 8.18
N LEU A 276 -30.17 11.89 9.51
CA LEU A 276 -30.91 12.98 10.12
C LEU A 276 -30.12 14.29 10.07
N ASN A 277 -30.82 15.40 9.85
CA ASN A 277 -30.28 16.74 10.00
C ASN A 277 -30.27 17.18 11.47
N VAL A 278 -29.54 18.26 11.77
CA VAL A 278 -29.57 18.89 13.11
C VAL A 278 -30.97 19.34 13.43
N GLY A 279 -31.45 18.98 14.63
CA GLY A 279 -32.80 19.23 15.11
C GLY A 279 -33.77 18.07 14.91
N GLU A 280 -33.49 17.12 14.03
CA GLU A 280 -34.39 15.98 13.75
C GLU A 280 -34.26 14.87 14.80
N VAL A 281 -35.36 14.09 14.90
CA VAL A 281 -35.54 13.01 15.88
C VAL A 281 -35.66 11.67 15.17
N ALA A 282 -34.82 10.70 15.56
CA ALA A 282 -34.85 9.33 15.06
C ALA A 282 -36.15 8.58 15.40
N ALA A 283 -36.45 7.54 14.64
CA ALA A 283 -37.38 6.51 15.11
C ALA A 283 -36.80 5.84 16.37
N PRO A 284 -37.61 5.39 17.33
CA PRO A 284 -37.14 4.69 18.50
C PRO A 284 -36.31 3.45 18.10
N VAL A 285 -35.15 3.30 18.70
CA VAL A 285 -34.28 2.11 18.48
C VAL A 285 -34.22 1.30 19.76
N ARG A 286 -34.16 -0.03 19.63
CA ARG A 286 -34.17 -0.95 20.77
C ARG A 286 -32.75 -1.48 21.06
N SER A 287 -32.35 -1.40 22.32
CA SER A 287 -31.22 -2.09 22.88
C SER A 287 -31.61 -3.06 24.01
N ALA A 288 -30.65 -3.71 24.65
CA ALA A 288 -30.90 -4.49 25.86
C ALA A 288 -31.46 -3.65 27.01
N ALA A 289 -31.12 -2.35 27.10
CA ALA A 289 -31.60 -1.47 28.15
C ALA A 289 -33.03 -0.98 27.93
N GLY A 290 -33.55 -1.02 26.70
CA GLY A 290 -34.90 -0.53 26.36
C GLY A 290 -34.94 0.20 25.02
N PHE A 291 -35.90 1.11 24.87
CA PHE A 291 -36.10 1.94 23.68
C PHE A 291 -35.44 3.30 23.85
N HIS A 292 -34.62 3.68 22.88
CA HIS A 292 -33.94 4.97 22.83
C HIS A 292 -34.56 5.85 21.76
N ILE A 293 -34.90 7.08 22.13
CA ILE A 293 -35.33 8.13 21.24
C ILE A 293 -34.19 9.13 21.16
N LEU A 294 -33.68 9.37 19.97
CA LEU A 294 -32.49 10.17 19.74
C LEU A 294 -32.81 11.42 18.95
N LYS A 295 -32.23 12.55 19.33
CA LYS A 295 -32.29 13.82 18.60
C LYS A 295 -30.90 14.28 18.28
N VAL A 296 -30.64 14.71 17.03
CA VAL A 296 -29.38 15.34 16.64
C VAL A 296 -29.40 16.80 17.13
N ILE A 297 -28.51 17.13 18.06
CA ILE A 297 -28.36 18.48 18.61
C ILE A 297 -27.36 19.28 17.79
N GLU A 298 -26.23 18.65 17.50
CA GLU A 298 -25.12 19.29 16.76
C GLU A 298 -24.34 18.24 15.98
N ARG A 299 -23.89 18.61 14.80
CA ARG A 299 -22.99 17.80 13.97
C ARG A 299 -21.88 18.71 13.48
N ARG A 300 -20.64 18.45 13.93
CA ARG A 300 -19.46 19.13 13.42
C ARG A 300 -18.75 18.20 12.44
N GLN A 301 -18.69 18.61 11.20
CA GLN A 301 -17.85 17.94 10.21
C GLN A 301 -16.42 18.44 10.41
N THR A 302 -15.47 17.52 10.34
CA THR A 302 -14.06 17.90 10.30
C THR A 302 -13.78 18.45 8.90
N THR A 303 -13.39 19.70 8.82
CA THR A 303 -12.91 20.32 7.58
C THR A 303 -11.44 20.00 7.30
N THR A 304 -10.82 19.23 8.18
CA THR A 304 -9.40 18.88 8.12
C THR A 304 -9.25 17.37 7.98
N LEU A 305 -8.47 16.94 7.00
CA LEU A 305 -8.14 15.53 6.84
C LEU A 305 -7.31 15.04 8.03
N MET A 306 -7.74 13.95 8.63
CA MET A 306 -7.02 13.29 9.72
C MET A 306 -6.08 12.25 9.15
N VAL A 307 -4.89 12.17 9.69
CA VAL A 307 -3.88 11.19 9.33
C VAL A 307 -3.37 10.45 10.56
N THR A 308 -3.09 9.17 10.42
CA THR A 308 -2.41 8.44 11.48
C THR A 308 -0.93 8.76 11.44
N GLN A 309 -0.46 9.57 12.39
CA GLN A 309 0.95 9.81 12.62
C GLN A 309 1.54 8.65 13.43
N THR A 310 2.77 8.26 13.08
CA THR A 310 3.53 7.25 13.81
C THR A 310 4.75 7.90 14.42
N ARG A 311 4.97 7.67 15.71
CA ARG A 311 6.22 8.02 16.38
C ARG A 311 7.11 6.79 16.39
N ALA A 312 8.30 6.94 15.84
CA ALA A 312 9.26 5.86 15.74
C ALA A 312 10.64 6.32 16.20
N ARG A 313 11.47 5.36 16.60
CA ARG A 313 12.89 5.56 16.82
C ARG A 313 13.68 4.48 16.09
N HIS A 314 14.91 4.78 15.68
CA HIS A 314 15.72 3.83 14.96
C HIS A 314 17.19 3.87 15.32
N ILE A 315 17.90 2.78 15.01
CA ILE A 315 19.35 2.67 14.99
C ILE A 315 19.77 2.41 13.57
N LEU A 316 20.67 3.24 13.04
CA LEU A 316 21.23 3.09 11.68
C LEU A 316 22.69 2.67 11.78
N LEU A 317 23.06 1.61 11.10
CA LEU A 317 24.45 1.22 10.83
C LEU A 317 24.70 1.28 9.31
N ARG A 318 25.76 2.02 8.93
CA ARG A 318 26.16 2.14 7.52
C ARG A 318 27.27 1.13 7.22
N PRO A 319 27.09 0.29 6.21
CA PRO A 319 28.18 -0.58 5.73
C PRO A 319 29.41 0.24 5.35
N SER A 320 30.57 -0.29 5.68
CA SER A 320 31.89 0.35 5.44
C SER A 320 32.96 -0.72 5.18
N ALA A 321 34.20 -0.30 4.90
CA ALA A 321 35.31 -1.22 4.76
C ALA A 321 35.56 -2.09 6.01
N GLN A 322 35.18 -1.61 7.21
CA GLN A 322 35.34 -2.33 8.49
C GLN A 322 34.09 -3.09 8.92
N MET A 323 32.92 -2.83 8.33
CA MET A 323 31.66 -3.47 8.68
C MET A 323 30.83 -3.76 7.42
N SER A 324 30.81 -5.02 7.03
CA SER A 324 29.94 -5.44 5.93
C SER A 324 28.46 -5.30 6.28
N GLN A 325 27.59 -5.25 5.28
CA GLN A 325 26.14 -5.20 5.50
C GLN A 325 25.64 -6.41 6.28
N THR A 326 26.15 -7.60 6.03
CA THR A 326 25.81 -8.82 6.78
C THR A 326 26.20 -8.70 8.25
N GLN A 327 27.37 -8.13 8.54
CA GLN A 327 27.80 -7.87 9.93
C GLN A 327 26.91 -6.83 10.62
N ALA A 328 26.49 -5.77 9.91
CA ALA A 328 25.57 -4.78 10.45
C ALA A 328 24.20 -5.39 10.77
N VAL A 329 23.66 -6.25 9.89
CA VAL A 329 22.41 -7.00 10.15
C VAL A 329 22.57 -7.91 11.36
N ALA A 330 23.65 -8.69 11.45
CA ALA A 330 23.89 -9.57 12.60
C ALA A 330 23.99 -8.77 13.90
N LYS A 331 24.72 -7.63 13.90
CA LYS A 331 24.85 -6.75 15.06
C LYS A 331 23.51 -6.19 15.52
N LEU A 332 22.69 -5.68 14.59
CA LEU A 332 21.35 -5.17 14.94
C LEU A 332 20.37 -6.28 15.36
N THR A 333 20.56 -7.51 14.88
CA THR A 333 19.79 -8.66 15.38
C THR A 333 20.09 -8.96 16.84
N GLU A 334 21.36 -8.90 17.26
CA GLU A 334 21.73 -9.06 18.67
C GLU A 334 21.24 -7.89 19.53
N VAL A 335 21.35 -6.66 19.03
CA VAL A 335 20.77 -5.46 19.68
C VAL A 335 19.26 -5.66 19.90
N ARG A 336 18.53 -6.08 18.87
CA ARG A 336 17.10 -6.37 18.98
C ARG A 336 16.79 -7.40 20.05
N LYS A 337 17.53 -8.52 20.09
CA LYS A 337 17.35 -9.56 21.12
C LYS A 337 17.57 -9.01 22.52
N ALA A 338 18.61 -8.18 22.71
CA ALA A 338 18.92 -7.57 24.00
C ALA A 338 17.82 -6.61 24.46
N VAL A 339 17.30 -5.77 23.55
CA VAL A 339 16.21 -4.84 23.85
C VAL A 339 14.90 -5.59 24.14
N VAL A 340 14.50 -6.54 23.29
CA VAL A 340 13.27 -7.33 23.50
C VAL A 340 13.30 -8.13 24.79
N SER A 341 14.47 -8.63 25.21
CA SER A 341 14.63 -9.33 26.49
C SER A 341 14.78 -8.41 27.70
N GLY A 342 14.73 -7.07 27.52
CA GLY A 342 14.88 -6.10 28.60
C GLY A 342 16.30 -5.97 29.16
N LYS A 343 17.31 -6.56 28.52
CA LYS A 343 18.71 -6.52 28.92
C LYS A 343 19.43 -5.24 28.54
N ALA A 344 18.87 -4.48 27.61
CA ALA A 344 19.44 -3.24 27.10
C ALA A 344 18.35 -2.20 26.82
N ASP A 345 18.70 -0.93 27.01
CA ASP A 345 17.84 0.21 26.64
C ASP A 345 18.11 0.63 25.20
N PHE A 346 17.04 0.73 24.41
CA PHE A 346 17.14 1.10 23.00
C PHE A 346 17.77 2.48 22.78
N ALA A 347 17.39 3.47 23.59
CA ALA A 347 17.88 4.83 23.45
C ALA A 347 19.36 4.94 23.80
N ALA A 348 19.82 4.16 24.80
CA ALA A 348 21.24 4.08 25.14
C ALA A 348 22.06 3.51 23.99
N LEU A 349 21.62 2.39 23.42
CA LEU A 349 22.27 1.76 22.26
C LEU A 349 22.22 2.64 21.01
N ALA A 350 21.14 3.40 20.81
CA ALA A 350 21.08 4.37 19.71
C ALA A 350 22.14 5.47 19.84
N ARG A 351 22.32 6.02 21.07
CA ARG A 351 23.38 7.03 21.34
C ARG A 351 24.77 6.47 21.14
N GLU A 352 24.98 5.21 21.50
CA GLU A 352 26.29 4.56 21.44
C GLU A 352 26.72 4.21 20.02
N MET A 353 25.80 3.66 19.20
CA MET A 353 26.18 3.04 17.94
C MET A 353 25.46 3.54 16.69
N SER A 354 24.36 4.31 16.82
CA SER A 354 23.64 4.79 15.64
C SER A 354 24.44 5.84 14.88
N GLN A 355 24.48 5.71 13.57
CA GLN A 355 25.13 6.65 12.66
C GLN A 355 24.14 7.62 12.01
N ASP A 356 22.96 7.74 12.59
CA ASP A 356 21.93 8.70 12.19
C ASP A 356 22.00 9.99 13.02
N GLY A 357 21.49 11.10 12.47
CA GLY A 357 21.44 12.38 13.19
C GLY A 357 20.58 12.35 14.45
N SER A 358 19.61 11.43 14.54
CA SER A 358 18.76 11.23 15.72
C SER A 358 19.44 10.47 16.86
N ALA A 359 20.67 9.97 16.68
CA ALA A 359 21.39 9.15 17.67
C ALA A 359 21.44 9.80 19.06
N GLN A 360 21.76 11.09 19.14
CA GLN A 360 21.85 11.82 20.41
C GLN A 360 20.51 11.93 21.15
N GLN A 361 19.39 11.91 20.41
CA GLN A 361 18.02 11.87 20.94
C GLN A 361 17.55 10.41 21.19
N GLY A 362 18.46 9.43 21.24
CA GLY A 362 18.11 8.03 21.43
C GLY A 362 17.44 7.39 20.20
N GLY A 363 17.70 7.95 19.03
CA GLY A 363 17.14 7.49 17.76
C GLY A 363 15.72 8.00 17.46
N ASP A 364 15.15 8.90 18.29
CA ASP A 364 13.77 9.40 18.13
C ASP A 364 13.65 10.24 16.84
N LEU A 365 12.73 9.84 15.99
CA LEU A 365 12.39 10.51 14.72
C LEU A 365 11.19 11.47 14.86
N GLY A 366 10.61 11.53 16.07
CA GLY A 366 9.40 12.32 16.31
C GLY A 366 8.15 11.72 15.65
N TRP A 367 7.11 12.54 15.50
CA TRP A 367 5.87 12.19 14.83
C TRP A 367 6.02 12.35 13.32
N ALA A 368 5.78 11.28 12.58
CA ALA A 368 5.89 11.25 11.15
C ALA A 368 4.54 10.98 10.48
N ASN A 369 4.25 11.71 9.41
CA ASN A 369 3.14 11.45 8.51
C ASN A 369 3.49 10.31 7.54
N PRO A 370 2.50 9.60 6.99
CA PRO A 370 2.72 8.65 5.89
C PRO A 370 3.46 9.30 4.72
N GLY A 371 4.41 8.60 4.14
CA GLY A 371 5.21 9.06 3.00
C GLY A 371 6.46 9.88 3.37
N MET A 372 6.76 10.08 4.67
CA MET A 372 7.96 10.82 5.09
C MET A 372 9.25 9.99 5.02
N PHE A 373 9.13 8.67 5.03
CA PHE A 373 10.29 7.77 5.00
C PHE A 373 10.40 7.02 3.67
N VAL A 374 11.57 6.45 3.43
CA VAL A 374 11.76 5.56 2.27
C VAL A 374 10.84 4.34 2.37
N PRO A 375 10.38 3.79 1.22
CA PRO A 375 9.35 2.76 1.20
C PRO A 375 9.64 1.55 2.09
N GLU A 376 10.88 1.09 2.11
CA GLU A 376 11.30 -0.07 2.89
C GLU A 376 11.15 0.18 4.40
N PHE A 377 11.56 1.36 4.84
CA PHE A 377 11.43 1.81 6.23
C PHE A 377 9.96 1.95 6.62
N GLU A 378 9.18 2.63 5.79
CA GLU A 378 7.77 2.89 6.06
C GLU A 378 6.93 1.60 6.07
N GLN A 379 7.19 0.67 5.14
CA GLN A 379 6.51 -0.63 5.14
C GLN A 379 6.79 -1.44 6.42
N ALA A 380 8.05 -1.46 6.87
CA ALA A 380 8.40 -2.14 8.11
C ALA A 380 7.73 -1.47 9.31
N MET A 381 7.82 -0.14 9.42
CA MET A 381 7.18 0.65 10.47
C MET A 381 5.67 0.43 10.51
N ASN A 382 5.00 0.39 9.36
CA ASN A 382 3.54 0.25 9.27
C ASN A 382 3.02 -1.13 9.74
N ARG A 383 3.85 -2.17 9.70
CA ARG A 383 3.51 -3.53 10.19
C ARG A 383 3.60 -3.66 11.71
N LEU A 384 4.31 -2.75 12.38
CA LEU A 384 4.54 -2.81 13.82
C LEU A 384 3.36 -2.20 14.58
N ARG A 385 3.11 -2.72 15.77
CA ARG A 385 2.26 -2.07 16.79
C ARG A 385 3.13 -1.18 17.68
N PRO A 386 2.56 -0.19 18.41
CA PRO A 386 3.29 0.53 19.43
C PRO A 386 3.97 -0.42 20.42
N GLY A 387 5.23 -0.13 20.73
CA GLY A 387 6.11 -0.96 21.57
C GLY A 387 6.81 -2.13 20.85
N GLN A 388 6.63 -2.29 19.54
CA GLN A 388 7.27 -3.38 18.79
C GLN A 388 8.50 -2.91 18.00
N LEU A 389 9.49 -3.83 17.92
CA LEU A 389 10.69 -3.68 17.11
C LEU A 389 10.58 -4.50 15.81
N ALA A 390 11.01 -3.91 14.69
CA ALA A 390 11.19 -4.63 13.43
C ALA A 390 12.34 -5.64 13.52
N GLU A 391 12.38 -6.59 12.56
CA GLU A 391 13.64 -7.22 12.20
C GLU A 391 14.57 -6.18 11.52
N PRO A 392 15.89 -6.29 11.64
CA PRO A 392 16.79 -5.40 10.93
C PRO A 392 16.48 -5.37 9.44
N LEU A 393 16.31 -4.17 8.89
CA LEU A 393 15.99 -3.97 7.48
C LEU A 393 17.11 -3.19 6.78
N VAL A 394 17.26 -3.44 5.50
CA VAL A 394 18.23 -2.76 4.66
C VAL A 394 17.52 -1.70 3.81
N SER A 395 18.09 -0.52 3.76
CA SER A 395 17.71 0.55 2.84
C SER A 395 18.94 1.10 2.12
N ARG A 396 18.74 2.04 1.21
CA ARG A 396 19.84 2.79 0.56
C ARG A 396 20.73 3.58 1.52
N PHE A 397 20.31 3.79 2.76
CA PHE A 397 21.07 4.53 3.77
C PHE A 397 21.88 3.63 4.70
N GLY A 398 21.62 2.32 4.68
CA GLY A 398 22.25 1.32 5.53
C GLY A 398 21.26 0.34 6.14
N VAL A 399 21.65 -0.26 7.27
CA VAL A 399 20.84 -1.23 8.00
C VAL A 399 20.17 -0.53 9.17
N HIS A 400 18.86 -0.69 9.29
CA HIS A 400 18.04 -0.05 10.31
C HIS A 400 17.44 -1.08 11.27
N LEU A 401 17.40 -0.75 12.56
CA LEU A 401 16.52 -1.36 13.53
C LEU A 401 15.49 -0.32 13.94
N ILE A 402 14.20 -0.60 13.75
CA ILE A 402 13.10 0.35 13.95
C ILE A 402 12.25 -0.11 15.12
N GLU A 403 11.84 0.83 15.96
CA GLU A 403 10.81 0.65 16.97
C GLU A 403 9.71 1.69 16.78
N VAL A 404 8.45 1.24 16.78
CA VAL A 404 7.29 2.14 16.86
C VAL A 404 6.97 2.38 18.32
N THR A 405 7.05 3.63 18.76
CA THR A 405 6.76 3.98 20.16
C THR A 405 5.31 4.34 20.38
N ASP A 406 4.66 5.01 19.41
CA ASP A 406 3.26 5.42 19.55
C ASP A 406 2.60 5.68 18.17
N ARG A 407 1.26 5.78 18.17
CA ARG A 407 0.45 6.21 17.02
C ARG A 407 -0.68 7.10 17.48
N ARG A 408 -0.95 8.15 16.70
CA ARG A 408 -2.06 9.06 16.95
C ARG A 408 -2.74 9.46 15.65
N ASN A 409 -4.03 9.80 15.75
CA ASN A 409 -4.71 10.53 14.69
C ASN A 409 -4.50 12.02 14.93
N ALA A 410 -3.96 12.71 13.95
CA ALA A 410 -3.71 14.13 14.01
C ALA A 410 -4.26 14.83 12.78
N PRO A 411 -4.70 16.09 12.91
CA PRO A 411 -5.10 16.88 11.76
C PRO A 411 -3.87 17.18 10.89
N MET A 412 -4.03 17.05 9.59
CA MET A 412 -3.03 17.48 8.63
C MET A 412 -3.09 18.99 8.43
N SER A 413 -1.95 19.64 8.34
CA SER A 413 -1.89 21.04 7.89
C SER A 413 -2.35 21.17 6.44
N ASP A 414 -2.85 22.34 6.06
CA ASP A 414 -3.30 22.62 4.69
C ASP A 414 -2.19 22.37 3.66
N GLN A 415 -0.94 22.71 4.00
CA GLN A 415 0.20 22.48 3.13
C GLN A 415 0.49 20.99 2.91
N GLU A 416 0.40 20.17 3.96
CA GLU A 416 0.56 18.72 3.88
C GLU A 416 -0.55 18.09 3.05
N GLN A 417 -1.80 18.51 3.28
CA GLN A 417 -2.95 18.06 2.49
C GLN A 417 -2.75 18.35 1.00
N ARG A 418 -2.38 19.57 0.65
CA ARG A 418 -2.10 19.98 -0.74
C ARG A 418 -0.94 19.20 -1.35
N THR A 419 0.11 18.96 -0.59
CA THR A 419 1.27 18.22 -1.08
C THR A 419 0.91 16.75 -1.38
N LEU A 420 0.18 16.10 -0.48
CA LEU A 420 -0.28 14.72 -0.69
C LEU A 420 -1.28 14.64 -1.85
N ALA A 421 -2.24 15.56 -1.93
CA ALA A 421 -3.19 15.63 -3.03
C ALA A 421 -2.49 15.82 -4.38
N ARG A 422 -1.51 16.73 -4.44
CA ARG A 422 -0.72 16.98 -5.67
C ARG A 422 0.06 15.75 -6.09
N ASN A 423 0.67 15.02 -5.14
CA ASN A 423 1.41 13.81 -5.43
C ASN A 423 0.47 12.68 -5.93
N ALA A 424 -0.67 12.48 -5.27
CA ALA A 424 -1.66 11.49 -5.68
C ALA A 424 -2.24 11.77 -7.07
N LEU A 425 -2.58 13.06 -7.34
CA LEU A 425 -3.05 13.49 -8.66
C LEU A 425 -1.97 13.32 -9.73
N ARG A 426 -0.72 13.63 -9.40
CA ARG A 426 0.40 13.45 -10.32
C ARG A 426 0.61 11.98 -10.66
N GLU A 427 0.59 11.09 -9.68
CA GLU A 427 0.70 9.64 -9.92
C GLU A 427 -0.45 9.14 -10.82
N LYS A 428 -1.70 9.50 -10.49
CA LYS A 428 -2.86 9.14 -11.30
C LYS A 428 -2.73 9.63 -12.74
N LYS A 429 -2.41 10.90 -12.94
CA LYS A 429 -2.23 11.46 -14.29
C LYS A 429 -1.08 10.80 -15.04
N LEU A 430 -0.01 10.43 -14.33
CA LEU A 430 1.12 9.73 -14.92
C LEU A 430 0.74 8.35 -15.43
N ASP A 431 -0.01 7.58 -14.64
CA ASP A 431 -0.47 6.25 -15.03
C ASP A 431 -1.43 6.33 -16.24
N GLU A 432 -2.39 7.26 -16.21
CA GLU A 432 -3.33 7.50 -17.32
C GLU A 432 -2.60 7.94 -18.60
N ALA A 433 -1.71 8.91 -18.47
CA ALA A 433 -0.95 9.43 -19.61
C ALA A 433 0.00 8.37 -20.19
N TYR A 434 0.62 7.55 -19.32
CA TYR A 434 1.48 6.46 -19.77
C TYR A 434 0.70 5.38 -20.51
N ALA A 435 -0.45 4.96 -19.98
CA ALA A 435 -1.31 3.99 -20.66
C ALA A 435 -1.73 4.49 -22.05
N THR A 436 -2.25 5.71 -22.13
CA THR A 436 -2.64 6.35 -23.40
C THR A 436 -1.47 6.47 -24.38
N TRP A 437 -0.30 6.87 -23.88
CA TRP A 437 0.89 7.01 -24.70
C TRP A 437 1.41 5.65 -25.24
N VAL A 438 1.35 4.59 -24.44
CA VAL A 438 1.72 3.23 -24.89
C VAL A 438 0.75 2.76 -25.96
N GLU A 439 -0.56 2.96 -25.77
CA GLU A 439 -1.58 2.64 -26.79
C GLU A 439 -1.36 3.41 -28.10
N ASP A 440 -1.01 4.69 -28.01
CA ASP A 440 -0.72 5.53 -29.17
C ASP A 440 0.52 5.06 -29.94
N ILE A 441 1.61 4.74 -29.26
CA ILE A 441 2.81 4.15 -29.89
C ILE A 441 2.46 2.81 -30.53
N ARG A 442 1.73 1.96 -29.82
CA ARG A 442 1.29 0.64 -30.33
C ARG A 442 0.42 0.78 -31.58
N GLY A 443 -0.51 1.76 -31.59
CA GLY A 443 -1.39 2.03 -32.73
C GLY A 443 -0.65 2.54 -33.98
N ARG A 444 0.47 3.22 -33.81
CA ARG A 444 1.33 3.69 -34.92
C ARG A 444 2.31 2.64 -35.43
N ALA A 445 2.61 1.61 -34.63
CA ALA A 445 3.53 0.57 -35.01
C ALA A 445 2.86 -0.41 -35.98
N TYR A 446 3.53 -0.73 -37.09
CA TYR A 446 3.14 -1.84 -37.95
C TYR A 446 3.45 -3.15 -37.24
N VAL A 447 2.44 -3.99 -37.00
CA VAL A 447 2.59 -5.27 -36.34
C VAL A 447 2.01 -6.37 -37.21
N GLU A 448 2.84 -7.32 -37.56
CA GLU A 448 2.49 -8.52 -38.32
C GLU A 448 2.66 -9.75 -37.43
N MET A 449 1.56 -10.44 -37.13
CA MET A 449 1.60 -11.72 -36.43
C MET A 449 1.95 -12.84 -37.41
N ARG A 450 2.80 -13.77 -36.97
CA ARG A 450 3.22 -14.94 -37.75
C ARG A 450 2.64 -16.21 -37.13
N GLU A 451 2.10 -17.09 -37.98
CA GLU A 451 1.72 -18.41 -37.52
C GLU A 451 2.94 -19.28 -37.24
N PRO A 452 2.89 -20.19 -36.25
CA PRO A 452 3.95 -21.16 -36.04
C PRO A 452 4.19 -21.99 -37.33
N PRO A 453 5.46 -22.38 -37.59
CA PRO A 453 5.72 -23.28 -38.72
C PRO A 453 4.97 -24.60 -38.47
N GLN A 454 4.31 -25.09 -39.52
CA GLN A 454 3.59 -26.37 -39.53
C GLN A 454 4.52 -27.57 -39.38
#